data_eb3695ac1ab57af0880f9e64c974721c
#
_entry.id   eb3695ac1ab57af0880f9e64c974721c
#
_cell.length_a   1.000
_cell.length_b   1.000
_cell.length_c   1.000
_cell.angle_alpha   90.00
_cell.angle_beta   90.00
_cell.angle_gamma   90.00
#
_symmetry.space_group_name_H-M   'P 1'
#
loop_
_entity.id
_entity.type
_entity.pdbx_description
1 polymer ?
#
loop_
_entity_poly.entity_id
_entity_poly.type
_entity_poly.pdbx_seq_one_letter_code
_entity_poly.pdbx_strand_id
1 'polypeptide(L)'
;MKILLTGHKGFIGSAIYAYLKEQDFDVEGIDAGDKIPDRDFDFIIHMGARTLIRLSRDKPYEYFEDNVVLSMKILELARKYGSTVVYPTSGSVSEATNPYSLAKKQVVEWIELYHNLYGLKRHVLKFYNIYGPTSRKGAVYLFCNAALGKQPITVYGDGTHVRDFINVDDVVRGIEMIIKGQVKEGYHEMGSGKGTSVNDLIRLVEKETGTRLEVRHEEYVLPEAERLVANDPLLKDTISIEEGVRDVLAALKKERSGSP
;
A
#
# COMPACT_ATOMS: atom_id res chain seq x y z
N MET A 1 -21.03 3.58 12.75
CA MET A 1 -19.94 4.35 12.16
C MET A 1 -20.00 4.13 10.64
N LYS A 2 -20.11 5.21 9.88
CA LYS A 2 -20.22 5.19 8.41
C LYS A 2 -18.85 5.45 7.78
N ILE A 3 -18.42 4.59 6.89
CA ILE A 3 -17.08 4.65 6.28
C ILE A 3 -17.22 4.66 4.76
N LEU A 4 -16.58 5.62 4.09
CA LEU A 4 -16.35 5.57 2.66
C LEU A 4 -14.96 5.00 2.40
N LEU A 5 -14.87 3.96 1.59
CA LEU A 5 -13.59 3.39 1.15
C LEU A 5 -13.45 3.53 -0.36
N THR A 6 -12.54 4.36 -0.83
CA THR A 6 -12.22 4.44 -2.25
C THR A 6 -11.14 3.43 -2.62
N GLY A 7 -11.17 2.90 -3.84
CA GLY A 7 -10.22 1.88 -4.29
C GLY A 7 -10.45 0.50 -3.65
N HIS A 8 -11.70 0.19 -3.26
CA HIS A 8 -12.06 -1.03 -2.54
C HIS A 8 -11.85 -2.32 -3.34
N LYS A 9 -11.71 -2.26 -4.67
CA LYS A 9 -11.38 -3.40 -5.53
C LYS A 9 -9.88 -3.64 -5.69
N GLY A 10 -9.04 -2.69 -5.23
CA GLY A 10 -7.58 -2.82 -5.24
C GLY A 10 -7.06 -3.80 -4.17
N PHE A 11 -5.78 -4.17 -4.25
CA PHE A 11 -5.16 -5.13 -3.32
C PHE A 11 -5.37 -4.76 -1.84
N ILE A 12 -4.95 -3.55 -1.44
CA ILE A 12 -5.10 -3.10 -0.04
C ILE A 12 -6.55 -2.79 0.28
N GLY A 13 -7.25 -2.11 -0.63
CA GLY A 13 -8.64 -1.72 -0.44
C GLY A 13 -9.58 -2.93 -0.26
N SER A 14 -9.37 -4.02 -0.99
CA SER A 14 -10.20 -5.22 -0.84
C SER A 14 -9.99 -5.92 0.51
N ALA A 15 -8.77 -5.93 1.03
CA ALA A 15 -8.49 -6.47 2.36
C ALA A 15 -9.17 -5.64 3.47
N ILE A 16 -9.05 -4.29 3.37
CA ILE A 16 -9.74 -3.38 4.29
C ILE A 16 -11.26 -3.56 4.20
N TYR A 17 -11.80 -3.61 2.97
CA TYR A 17 -13.23 -3.74 2.74
C TYR A 17 -13.80 -5.04 3.33
N ALA A 18 -13.14 -6.16 3.05
CA ALA A 18 -13.53 -7.46 3.59
C ALA A 18 -13.55 -7.46 5.11
N TYR A 19 -12.47 -6.98 5.73
CA TYR A 19 -12.37 -6.87 7.18
C TYR A 19 -13.48 -5.99 7.78
N LEU A 20 -13.69 -4.78 7.23
CA LEU A 20 -14.70 -3.87 7.76
C LEU A 20 -16.12 -4.46 7.65
N LYS A 21 -16.41 -5.20 6.57
CA LYS A 21 -17.69 -5.91 6.42
C LYS A 21 -17.84 -7.05 7.44
N GLU A 22 -16.78 -7.81 7.67
CA GLU A 22 -16.77 -8.90 8.66
C GLU A 22 -16.98 -8.39 10.11
N GLN A 23 -16.51 -7.17 10.38
CA GLN A 23 -16.69 -6.49 11.67
C GLN A 23 -17.97 -5.65 11.77
N ASP A 24 -18.95 -5.85 10.86
CA ASP A 24 -20.25 -5.16 10.82
C ASP A 24 -20.17 -3.62 10.75
N PHE A 25 -19.09 -3.05 10.20
CA PHE A 25 -19.05 -1.63 9.92
C PHE A 25 -19.95 -1.27 8.73
N ASP A 26 -20.60 -0.09 8.80
CA ASP A 26 -21.34 0.50 7.67
C ASP A 26 -20.33 1.09 6.67
N VAL A 27 -19.79 0.21 5.79
CA VAL A 27 -18.79 0.62 4.79
C VAL A 27 -19.39 0.62 3.38
N GLU A 28 -19.25 1.76 2.70
CA GLU A 28 -19.52 1.94 1.29
C GLU A 28 -18.20 1.95 0.51
N GLY A 29 -18.05 1.05 -0.45
CA GLY A 29 -16.87 0.96 -1.31
C GLY A 29 -17.14 1.59 -2.67
N ILE A 30 -16.24 2.46 -3.14
CA ILE A 30 -16.25 2.99 -4.51
C ILE A 30 -14.91 2.75 -5.20
N ASP A 31 -14.93 2.68 -6.53
CA ASP A 31 -13.74 2.49 -7.35
C ASP A 31 -13.77 3.40 -8.59
N ALA A 32 -12.78 3.26 -9.47
CA ALA A 32 -12.69 4.06 -10.69
C ALA A 32 -13.97 3.96 -11.54
N GLY A 33 -14.54 5.10 -11.89
CA GLY A 33 -15.80 5.20 -12.64
C GLY A 33 -17.06 5.29 -11.76
N ASP A 34 -16.98 4.98 -10.48
CA ASP A 34 -18.11 5.12 -9.57
C ASP A 34 -18.33 6.60 -9.20
N LYS A 35 -19.58 6.97 -8.97
CA LYS A 35 -19.92 8.31 -8.48
C LYS A 35 -19.52 8.43 -6.99
N ILE A 36 -18.85 9.53 -6.65
CA ILE A 36 -18.60 9.86 -5.24
C ILE A 36 -19.94 10.20 -4.58
N PRO A 37 -20.33 9.51 -3.49
CA PRO A 37 -21.59 9.77 -2.81
C PRO A 37 -21.55 11.14 -2.09
N ASP A 38 -22.58 11.95 -2.26
CA ASP A 38 -22.70 13.26 -1.60
C ASP A 38 -23.53 13.14 -0.31
N ARG A 39 -22.94 12.48 0.71
CA ARG A 39 -23.53 12.30 2.04
C ARG A 39 -22.45 12.25 3.12
N ASP A 40 -22.87 12.24 4.39
CA ASP A 40 -22.00 12.18 5.55
C ASP A 40 -21.33 10.81 5.75
N PHE A 41 -20.07 10.85 6.15
CA PHE A 41 -19.27 9.71 6.62
C PHE A 41 -18.47 10.14 7.84
N ASP A 42 -18.29 9.22 8.80
CA ASP A 42 -17.40 9.44 9.94
C ASP A 42 -15.94 9.41 9.49
N PHE A 43 -15.61 8.44 8.61
CA PHE A 43 -14.29 8.28 8.02
C PHE A 43 -14.36 8.16 6.50
N ILE A 44 -13.36 8.73 5.82
CA ILE A 44 -13.08 8.48 4.40
C ILE A 44 -11.69 7.87 4.30
N ILE A 45 -11.63 6.57 4.00
CA ILE A 45 -10.38 5.83 3.76
C ILE A 45 -10.10 5.89 2.26
N HIS A 46 -9.16 6.78 1.86
CA HIS A 46 -8.95 7.10 0.45
C HIS A 46 -7.78 6.29 -0.13
N MET A 47 -8.03 5.00 -0.50
CA MET A 47 -7.03 4.11 -1.11
C MET A 47 -6.99 4.21 -2.64
N GLY A 48 -7.99 4.81 -3.28
CA GLY A 48 -8.08 4.94 -4.73
C GLY A 48 -6.94 5.78 -5.32
N ALA A 49 -6.08 5.17 -6.11
CA ALA A 49 -4.99 5.85 -6.82
C ALA A 49 -4.39 4.97 -7.93
N ARG A 50 -3.82 5.59 -8.96
CA ARG A 50 -2.86 4.91 -9.85
C ARG A 50 -1.51 4.76 -9.13
N THR A 51 -0.94 3.55 -9.13
CA THR A 51 0.22 3.23 -8.31
C THR A 51 1.46 2.73 -9.07
N LEU A 52 1.37 2.50 -10.39
CA LEU A 52 2.49 1.99 -11.19
C LEU A 52 3.47 3.10 -11.54
N ILE A 53 4.57 3.20 -10.80
CA ILE A 53 5.58 4.28 -10.95
C ILE A 53 6.08 4.41 -12.40
N ARG A 54 6.44 3.30 -13.07
CA ARG A 54 6.94 3.33 -14.44
C ARG A 54 5.92 3.92 -15.41
N LEU A 55 4.66 3.48 -15.33
CA LEU A 55 3.59 3.97 -16.20
C LEU A 55 3.26 5.46 -15.96
N SER A 56 3.56 6.00 -14.79
CA SER A 56 3.32 7.41 -14.51
C SER A 56 4.12 8.35 -15.42
N ARG A 57 5.28 7.92 -15.91
CA ARG A 57 6.12 8.71 -16.81
C ARG A 57 5.50 8.85 -18.22
N ASP A 58 4.83 7.79 -18.66
CA ASP A 58 4.21 7.78 -19.99
C ASP A 58 2.83 8.47 -19.96
N LYS A 59 2.20 8.54 -18.78
CA LYS A 59 0.83 9.04 -18.61
C LYS A 59 0.70 10.05 -17.47
N PRO A 60 1.52 11.12 -17.42
CA PRO A 60 1.57 12.03 -16.28
C PRO A 60 0.24 12.74 -16.00
N TYR A 61 -0.50 13.11 -17.05
CA TYR A 61 -1.80 13.77 -16.91
C TYR A 61 -2.84 12.85 -16.28
N GLU A 62 -2.93 11.58 -16.68
CA GLU A 62 -3.84 10.60 -16.07
C GLU A 62 -3.52 10.40 -14.58
N TYR A 63 -2.23 10.43 -14.20
CA TYR A 63 -1.83 10.35 -12.80
C TYR A 63 -2.20 11.60 -12.00
N PHE A 64 -2.14 12.77 -12.62
CA PHE A 64 -2.63 13.99 -11.99
C PHE A 64 -4.15 13.93 -11.77
N GLU A 65 -4.92 13.56 -12.79
CA GLU A 65 -6.38 13.47 -12.67
C GLU A 65 -6.81 12.44 -11.62
N ASP A 66 -6.31 11.21 -11.72
CA ASP A 66 -6.77 10.11 -10.87
C ASP A 66 -6.20 10.17 -9.45
N ASN A 67 -5.06 10.82 -9.23
CA ASN A 67 -4.46 10.90 -7.91
C ASN A 67 -4.67 12.25 -7.24
N VAL A 68 -4.57 13.38 -7.96
CA VAL A 68 -4.70 14.71 -7.36
C VAL A 68 -6.14 15.21 -7.43
N VAL A 69 -6.73 15.26 -8.64
CA VAL A 69 -8.08 15.82 -8.81
C VAL A 69 -9.12 14.98 -8.06
N LEU A 70 -9.02 13.65 -8.10
CA LEU A 70 -9.88 12.77 -7.30
C LEU A 70 -9.71 13.04 -5.80
N SER A 71 -8.47 13.14 -5.32
CA SER A 71 -8.22 13.43 -3.91
C SER A 71 -8.80 14.78 -3.47
N MET A 72 -8.72 15.80 -4.33
CA MET A 72 -9.36 17.10 -4.04
C MET A 72 -10.88 16.98 -3.86
N LYS A 73 -11.55 16.19 -4.70
CA LYS A 73 -13.00 15.94 -4.55
C LYS A 73 -13.31 15.24 -3.22
N ILE A 74 -12.46 14.30 -2.80
CA ILE A 74 -12.58 13.59 -1.51
C ILE A 74 -12.34 14.56 -0.34
N LEU A 75 -11.36 15.44 -0.43
CA LEU A 75 -11.11 16.46 0.62
C LEU A 75 -12.28 17.45 0.74
N GLU A 76 -12.89 17.87 -0.37
CA GLU A 76 -14.08 18.72 -0.35
C GLU A 76 -15.29 18.01 0.28
N LEU A 77 -15.49 16.72 -0.01
CA LEU A 77 -16.50 15.89 0.65
C LEU A 77 -16.25 15.84 2.17
N ALA A 78 -15.00 15.53 2.56
CA ALA A 78 -14.62 15.48 3.96
C ALA A 78 -14.82 16.82 4.68
N ARG A 79 -14.42 17.93 4.06
CA ARG A 79 -14.63 19.28 4.58
C ARG A 79 -16.11 19.62 4.74
N LYS A 80 -16.94 19.27 3.75
CA LYS A 80 -18.39 19.53 3.76
C LYS A 80 -19.10 18.86 4.92
N TYR A 81 -18.72 17.63 5.25
CA TYR A 81 -19.40 16.80 6.24
C TYR A 81 -18.63 16.59 7.55
N GLY A 82 -17.41 17.11 7.66
CA GLY A 82 -16.59 16.96 8.86
C GLY A 82 -16.00 15.56 9.04
N SER A 83 -15.82 14.81 7.94
CA SER A 83 -15.27 13.46 7.97
C SER A 83 -13.77 13.44 8.31
N THR A 84 -13.29 12.40 8.99
CA THR A 84 -11.86 12.15 9.17
C THR A 84 -11.30 11.46 7.92
N VAL A 85 -10.21 11.99 7.35
CA VAL A 85 -9.56 11.42 6.16
C VAL A 85 -8.39 10.51 6.58
N VAL A 86 -8.36 9.30 6.05
CA VAL A 86 -7.21 8.38 6.12
C VAL A 86 -6.61 8.26 4.72
N TYR A 87 -5.38 8.71 4.54
CA TYR A 87 -4.73 8.80 3.23
C TYR A 87 -3.37 8.08 3.19
N PRO A 88 -3.15 7.14 2.27
CA PRO A 88 -1.87 6.50 2.08
C PRO A 88 -0.95 7.35 1.22
N THR A 89 0.21 7.69 1.75
CA THR A 89 1.36 8.17 0.97
C THR A 89 2.40 7.05 0.82
N SER A 90 3.54 7.30 0.21
CA SER A 90 4.57 6.30 -0.01
C SER A 90 5.87 6.65 0.71
N GLY A 91 6.60 5.65 1.17
CA GLY A 91 7.95 5.83 1.71
C GLY A 91 8.93 6.48 0.74
N SER A 92 8.69 6.36 -0.57
CA SER A 92 9.53 6.93 -1.63
C SER A 92 9.19 8.37 -2.04
N VAL A 93 8.25 9.03 -1.35
CA VAL A 93 7.72 10.37 -1.74
C VAL A 93 8.65 11.53 -1.36
N SER A 94 9.66 11.31 -0.53
CA SER A 94 10.60 12.37 -0.12
C SER A 94 11.28 13.07 -1.31
N GLU A 95 11.55 12.34 -2.38
CA GLU A 95 12.10 12.84 -3.64
C GLU A 95 11.07 12.64 -4.75
N ALA A 96 10.32 13.68 -5.09
CA ALA A 96 9.29 13.63 -6.13
C ALA A 96 9.92 13.54 -7.55
N THR A 97 10.59 12.42 -7.84
CA THR A 97 11.34 12.18 -9.08
C THR A 97 10.50 11.66 -10.24
N ASN A 98 9.21 11.43 -10.03
CA ASN A 98 8.28 10.93 -11.05
C ASN A 98 6.84 11.45 -10.78
N PRO A 99 5.94 11.41 -11.79
CA PRO A 99 4.58 11.94 -11.65
C PRO A 99 3.76 11.29 -10.53
N TYR A 100 3.95 9.99 -10.26
CA TYR A 100 3.27 9.32 -9.15
C TYR A 100 3.71 9.89 -7.79
N SER A 101 5.02 9.99 -7.54
CA SER A 101 5.51 10.50 -6.26
C SER A 101 5.19 11.99 -6.08
N LEU A 102 5.23 12.78 -7.16
CA LEU A 102 4.80 14.18 -7.14
C LEU A 102 3.31 14.31 -6.78
N ALA A 103 2.43 13.53 -7.43
CA ALA A 103 1.00 13.54 -7.14
C ALA A 103 0.72 13.18 -5.68
N LYS A 104 1.38 12.14 -5.15
CA LYS A 104 1.25 11.75 -3.74
C LYS A 104 1.71 12.85 -2.79
N LYS A 105 2.83 13.52 -3.09
CA LYS A 105 3.32 14.66 -2.31
C LYS A 105 2.35 15.83 -2.32
N GLN A 106 1.85 16.22 -3.49
CA GLN A 106 0.88 17.31 -3.63
C GLN A 106 -0.40 17.06 -2.81
N VAL A 107 -0.93 15.84 -2.82
CA VAL A 107 -2.12 15.52 -2.01
C VAL A 107 -1.84 15.64 -0.52
N VAL A 108 -0.67 15.23 -0.05
CA VAL A 108 -0.27 15.42 1.36
C VAL A 108 -0.22 16.92 1.71
N GLU A 109 0.33 17.76 0.83
CA GLU A 109 0.37 19.22 1.04
C GLU A 109 -1.05 19.82 1.08
N TRP A 110 -1.97 19.35 0.23
CA TRP A 110 -3.38 19.74 0.28
C TRP A 110 -4.06 19.30 1.57
N ILE A 111 -3.83 18.08 2.04
CA ILE A 111 -4.38 17.58 3.31
C ILE A 111 -3.94 18.48 4.47
N GLU A 112 -2.65 18.86 4.53
CA GLU A 112 -2.14 19.76 5.56
C GLU A 112 -2.75 21.17 5.46
N LEU A 113 -2.90 21.69 4.25
CA LEU A 113 -3.57 22.98 4.05
C LEU A 113 -5.02 22.94 4.54
N TYR A 114 -5.76 21.86 4.22
CA TYR A 114 -7.16 21.69 4.69
C TYR A 114 -7.25 21.51 6.20
N HIS A 115 -6.28 20.81 6.80
CA HIS A 115 -6.20 20.74 8.26
C HIS A 115 -6.00 22.11 8.88
N ASN A 116 -5.05 22.91 8.38
CA ASN A 116 -4.71 24.21 8.94
C ASN A 116 -5.83 25.26 8.73
N LEU A 117 -6.50 25.25 7.58
CA LEU A 117 -7.52 26.23 7.25
C LEU A 117 -8.92 25.86 7.77
N TYR A 118 -9.27 24.58 7.76
CA TYR A 118 -10.64 24.11 7.97
C TYR A 118 -10.77 23.14 9.14
N GLY A 119 -9.66 22.80 9.84
CA GLY A 119 -9.70 21.84 10.94
C GLY A 119 -9.96 20.39 10.49
N LEU A 120 -9.63 20.05 9.22
CA LEU A 120 -9.83 18.70 8.70
C LEU A 120 -9.07 17.68 9.56
N LYS A 121 -9.77 16.70 10.12
CA LYS A 121 -9.15 15.59 10.83
C LYS A 121 -8.50 14.62 9.83
N ARG A 122 -7.28 14.18 10.11
CA ARG A 122 -6.51 13.36 9.16
C ARG A 122 -5.59 12.36 9.81
N HIS A 123 -5.40 11.24 9.11
CA HIS A 123 -4.31 10.30 9.31
C HIS A 123 -3.61 10.09 7.97
N VAL A 124 -2.34 10.47 7.87
CA VAL A 124 -1.51 10.27 6.68
C VAL A 124 -0.60 9.07 6.95
N LEU A 125 -0.80 8.01 6.17
CA LEU A 125 -0.11 6.73 6.36
C LEU A 125 1.02 6.60 5.35
N LYS A 126 2.26 6.66 5.79
CA LYS A 126 3.43 6.43 4.96
C LYS A 126 3.65 4.93 4.78
N PHE A 127 3.19 4.41 3.65
CA PHE A 127 3.29 2.98 3.31
C PHE A 127 4.68 2.62 2.81
N TYR A 128 5.15 1.47 3.25
CA TYR A 128 6.36 0.82 2.74
C TYR A 128 5.99 -0.31 1.75
N ASN A 129 6.71 -1.43 1.67
CA ASN A 129 6.41 -2.47 0.69
C ASN A 129 5.34 -3.42 1.24
N ILE A 130 4.08 -3.13 0.91
CA ILE A 130 2.97 -3.96 1.37
C ILE A 130 2.87 -5.21 0.50
N TYR A 131 2.77 -6.36 1.15
CA TYR A 131 2.60 -7.65 0.51
C TYR A 131 1.50 -8.47 1.20
N GLY A 132 1.09 -9.57 0.58
CA GLY A 132 0.12 -10.50 1.17
C GLY A 132 -0.37 -11.54 0.16
N PRO A 133 -1.18 -12.51 0.60
CA PRO A 133 -1.61 -13.65 -0.21
C PRO A 133 -2.36 -13.28 -1.49
N THR A 134 -3.12 -12.18 -1.46
CA THR A 134 -3.93 -11.72 -2.60
C THR A 134 -3.20 -10.75 -3.53
N SER A 135 -1.95 -10.36 -3.19
CA SER A 135 -1.14 -9.51 -4.07
C SER A 135 -0.78 -10.22 -5.37
N ARG A 136 -0.75 -9.47 -6.48
CA ARG A 136 -0.32 -9.96 -7.80
C ARG A 136 0.86 -9.16 -8.34
N LYS A 137 1.54 -8.43 -7.47
CA LYS A 137 2.69 -7.59 -7.80
C LYS A 137 3.62 -7.42 -6.59
N GLY A 138 4.79 -6.81 -6.82
CA GLY A 138 5.82 -6.64 -5.78
C GLY A 138 6.72 -7.87 -5.62
N ALA A 139 7.89 -7.64 -5.01
CA ALA A 139 8.97 -8.64 -4.97
C ALA A 139 8.54 -9.96 -4.31
N VAL A 140 7.82 -9.92 -3.19
CA VAL A 140 7.37 -11.13 -2.49
C VAL A 140 6.53 -12.01 -3.41
N TYR A 141 5.49 -11.43 -4.05
CA TYR A 141 4.65 -12.19 -4.99
C TYR A 141 5.46 -12.71 -6.17
N LEU A 142 6.25 -11.85 -6.82
CA LEU A 142 6.99 -12.21 -8.03
C LEU A 142 7.98 -13.35 -7.77
N PHE A 143 8.71 -13.30 -6.65
CA PHE A 143 9.70 -14.33 -6.33
C PHE A 143 9.05 -15.65 -5.91
N CYS A 144 7.99 -15.60 -5.10
CA CYS A 144 7.21 -16.80 -4.75
C CYS A 144 6.59 -17.47 -5.98
N ASN A 145 5.97 -16.66 -6.86
CA ASN A 145 5.35 -17.17 -8.08
C ASN A 145 6.38 -17.76 -9.06
N ALA A 146 7.54 -17.11 -9.19
CA ALA A 146 8.65 -17.59 -10.02
C ALA A 146 9.23 -18.91 -9.48
N ALA A 147 9.46 -19.01 -8.17
CA ALA A 147 9.95 -20.24 -7.55
C ALA A 147 9.02 -21.43 -7.79
N LEU A 148 7.70 -21.24 -7.61
CA LEU A 148 6.71 -22.28 -7.88
C LEU A 148 6.56 -22.62 -9.38
N GLY A 149 6.83 -21.66 -10.27
CA GLY A 149 6.78 -21.84 -11.73
C GLY A 149 8.10 -22.21 -12.36
N LYS A 150 9.19 -22.29 -11.58
CA LYS A 150 10.56 -22.47 -12.08
C LYS A 150 10.91 -21.46 -13.18
N GLN A 151 10.54 -20.20 -12.97
CA GLN A 151 10.80 -19.10 -13.90
C GLN A 151 11.94 -18.23 -13.37
N PRO A 152 12.74 -17.59 -14.24
CA PRO A 152 13.74 -16.63 -13.81
C PRO A 152 13.09 -15.39 -13.21
N ILE A 153 13.82 -14.71 -12.32
CA ILE A 153 13.45 -13.40 -11.78
C ILE A 153 14.43 -12.33 -12.26
N THR A 154 13.92 -11.11 -12.41
CA THR A 154 14.76 -9.94 -12.65
C THR A 154 14.94 -9.16 -11.35
N VAL A 155 16.20 -8.87 -11.02
CA VAL A 155 16.61 -8.01 -9.91
C VAL A 155 17.29 -6.78 -10.47
N TYR A 156 16.79 -5.59 -10.11
CA TYR A 156 17.43 -4.33 -10.49
C TYR A 156 18.58 -4.04 -9.52
N GLY A 157 19.75 -3.72 -10.06
CA GLY A 157 21.00 -3.60 -9.32
C GLY A 157 21.52 -4.95 -8.83
N ASP A 158 22.29 -4.93 -7.74
CA ASP A 158 22.97 -6.10 -7.17
C ASP A 158 22.14 -6.86 -6.09
N GLY A 159 20.94 -6.37 -5.80
CA GLY A 159 20.05 -6.95 -4.79
C GLY A 159 20.39 -6.60 -3.33
N THR A 160 21.35 -5.70 -3.09
CA THR A 160 21.72 -5.27 -1.74
C THR A 160 20.76 -4.24 -1.15
N HIS A 161 19.92 -3.59 -1.96
CA HIS A 161 18.95 -2.60 -1.49
C HIS A 161 18.01 -3.18 -0.44
N VAL A 162 17.84 -2.44 0.66
CA VAL A 162 17.05 -2.87 1.82
C VAL A 162 15.67 -2.24 1.77
N ARG A 163 14.66 -3.08 1.94
CA ARG A 163 13.24 -2.67 1.98
C ARG A 163 12.57 -3.15 3.25
N ASP A 164 11.61 -2.37 3.71
CA ASP A 164 10.67 -2.77 4.75
C ASP A 164 9.45 -3.42 4.11
N PHE A 165 9.20 -4.68 4.46
CA PHE A 165 8.04 -5.43 4.00
C PHE A 165 7.03 -5.54 5.15
N ILE A 166 5.79 -5.09 4.89
CA ILE A 166 4.69 -5.19 5.84
C ILE A 166 3.54 -6.01 5.23
N ASN A 167 2.97 -6.93 6.01
CA ASN A 167 1.83 -7.72 5.57
C ASN A 167 0.57 -6.83 5.47
N VAL A 168 -0.29 -7.11 4.49
CA VAL A 168 -1.55 -6.38 4.30
C VAL A 168 -2.48 -6.49 5.51
N ASP A 169 -2.44 -7.60 6.25
CA ASP A 169 -3.25 -7.80 7.46
C ASP A 169 -2.81 -6.86 8.59
N ASP A 170 -1.51 -6.57 8.68
CA ASP A 170 -1.00 -5.54 9.59
C ASP A 170 -1.46 -4.14 9.19
N VAL A 171 -1.54 -3.85 7.90
CA VAL A 171 -2.10 -2.58 7.41
C VAL A 171 -3.57 -2.46 7.80
N VAL A 172 -4.36 -3.51 7.64
CA VAL A 172 -5.76 -3.57 8.06
C VAL A 172 -5.88 -3.32 9.57
N ARG A 173 -5.05 -3.97 10.39
CA ARG A 173 -5.00 -3.77 11.85
C ARG A 173 -4.67 -2.33 12.23
N GLY A 174 -3.70 -1.70 11.54
CA GLY A 174 -3.39 -0.29 11.77
C GLY A 174 -4.54 0.66 11.43
N ILE A 175 -5.28 0.38 10.36
CA ILE A 175 -6.49 1.14 9.98
C ILE A 175 -7.60 0.93 11.02
N GLU A 176 -7.79 -0.28 11.51
CA GLU A 176 -8.73 -0.58 12.58
C GLU A 176 -8.44 0.25 13.85
N MET A 177 -7.18 0.30 14.26
CA MET A 177 -6.77 1.11 15.43
C MET A 177 -7.10 2.60 15.24
N ILE A 178 -6.94 3.13 14.03
CA ILE A 178 -7.33 4.51 13.68
C ILE A 178 -8.84 4.69 13.82
N ILE A 179 -9.63 3.82 13.21
CA ILE A 179 -11.10 3.87 13.24
C ILE A 179 -11.63 3.77 14.67
N LYS A 180 -11.00 2.96 15.53
CA LYS A 180 -11.34 2.82 16.95
C LYS A 180 -10.83 3.97 17.83
N GLY A 181 -10.19 4.99 17.27
CA GLY A 181 -9.67 6.14 18.01
C GLY A 181 -8.48 5.84 18.92
N GLN A 182 -7.76 4.75 18.68
CA GLN A 182 -6.58 4.33 19.45
C GLN A 182 -5.30 5.04 18.98
N VAL A 183 -5.36 5.75 17.86
CA VAL A 183 -4.24 6.45 17.23
C VAL A 183 -4.56 7.93 17.15
N LYS A 184 -3.64 8.78 17.61
CA LYS A 184 -3.78 10.24 17.49
C LYS A 184 -3.71 10.67 16.03
N GLU A 185 -4.39 11.77 15.68
CA GLU A 185 -4.28 12.38 14.35
C GLU A 185 -2.83 12.70 13.98
N GLY A 186 -2.51 12.57 12.70
CA GLY A 186 -1.20 12.96 12.19
C GLY A 186 -0.61 12.00 11.17
N TYR A 187 0.72 11.97 11.13
CA TYR A 187 1.52 11.11 10.25
C TYR A 187 1.93 9.83 10.95
N HIS A 188 1.82 8.71 10.25
CA HIS A 188 2.17 7.39 10.79
C HIS A 188 2.94 6.59 9.75
N GLU A 189 3.96 5.88 10.17
CA GLU A 189 4.70 4.96 9.32
C GLU A 189 4.06 3.56 9.38
N MET A 190 3.60 3.07 8.23
CA MET A 190 3.02 1.74 8.04
C MET A 190 4.07 0.84 7.39
N GLY A 191 5.01 0.43 8.20
CA GLY A 191 6.07 -0.51 7.93
C GLY A 191 6.25 -1.46 9.10
N SER A 192 7.09 -2.47 8.96
CA SER A 192 7.44 -3.41 10.03
C SER A 192 8.57 -2.89 10.93
N GLY A 193 9.30 -1.85 10.47
CA GLY A 193 10.54 -1.38 11.08
C GLY A 193 11.74 -2.31 10.86
N LYS A 194 11.56 -3.40 10.11
CA LYS A 194 12.62 -4.39 9.83
C LYS A 194 13.02 -4.32 8.35
N GLY A 195 14.31 -4.17 8.11
CA GLY A 195 14.83 -4.11 6.75
C GLY A 195 15.23 -5.50 6.25
N THR A 196 14.79 -5.86 5.06
CA THR A 196 15.18 -7.08 4.36
C THR A 196 15.78 -6.70 3.00
N SER A 197 16.97 -7.19 2.67
CA SER A 197 17.55 -6.97 1.33
C SER A 197 16.81 -7.84 0.29
N VAL A 198 16.89 -7.43 -0.98
CA VAL A 198 16.33 -8.25 -2.07
C VAL A 198 16.97 -9.62 -2.10
N ASN A 199 18.30 -9.70 -1.86
CA ASN A 199 19.03 -10.96 -1.79
C ASN A 199 18.59 -11.84 -0.59
N ASP A 200 18.26 -11.23 0.58
CA ASP A 200 17.72 -11.98 1.72
C ASP A 200 16.32 -12.53 1.42
N LEU A 201 15.49 -11.75 0.76
CA LEU A 201 14.17 -12.21 0.33
C LEU A 201 14.27 -13.38 -0.66
N ILE A 202 15.22 -13.35 -1.61
CA ILE A 202 15.47 -14.44 -2.53
C ILE A 202 15.85 -15.71 -1.75
N ARG A 203 16.85 -15.62 -0.84
CA ARG A 203 17.27 -16.74 0.00
C ARG A 203 16.12 -17.31 0.84
N LEU A 204 15.27 -16.44 1.36
CA LEU A 204 14.08 -16.87 2.11
C LEU A 204 13.13 -17.68 1.23
N VAL A 205 12.80 -17.19 0.04
CA VAL A 205 11.88 -17.89 -0.89
C VAL A 205 12.50 -19.22 -1.35
N GLU A 206 13.79 -19.27 -1.65
CA GLU A 206 14.50 -20.51 -1.99
C GLU A 206 14.44 -21.52 -0.86
N LYS A 207 14.65 -21.09 0.38
CA LYS A 207 14.56 -21.95 1.57
C LYS A 207 13.15 -22.52 1.76
N GLU A 208 12.11 -21.69 1.64
CA GLU A 208 10.71 -22.10 1.87
C GLU A 208 10.16 -22.98 0.73
N THR A 209 10.72 -22.87 -0.48
CA THR A 209 10.27 -23.65 -1.63
C THR A 209 11.17 -24.87 -1.96
N GLY A 210 12.38 -24.90 -1.47
CA GLY A 210 13.42 -25.84 -1.90
C GLY A 210 13.84 -25.64 -3.36
N THR A 211 13.46 -24.54 -4.00
CA THR A 211 13.74 -24.25 -5.42
C THR A 211 14.75 -23.13 -5.53
N ARG A 212 15.86 -23.36 -6.22
CA ARG A 212 16.81 -22.29 -6.53
C ARG A 212 16.26 -21.40 -7.63
N LEU A 213 16.31 -20.09 -7.44
CA LEU A 213 15.86 -19.09 -8.41
C LEU A 213 17.01 -18.74 -9.38
N GLU A 214 16.70 -18.72 -10.66
CA GLU A 214 17.57 -18.10 -11.66
C GLU A 214 17.41 -16.59 -11.60
N VAL A 215 18.46 -15.88 -11.19
CA VAL A 215 18.46 -14.43 -11.02
C VAL A 215 19.11 -13.74 -12.21
N ARG A 216 18.43 -12.81 -12.85
CA ARG A 216 18.96 -11.93 -13.88
C ARG A 216 19.06 -10.52 -13.31
N HIS A 217 20.25 -9.92 -13.40
CA HIS A 217 20.47 -8.56 -12.95
C HIS A 217 20.30 -7.57 -14.09
N GLU A 218 19.57 -6.49 -13.84
CA GLU A 218 19.39 -5.35 -14.74
C GLU A 218 19.74 -4.05 -14.03
N GLU A 219 20.14 -3.03 -14.78
CA GLU A 219 20.41 -1.71 -14.23
C GLU A 219 19.13 -1.03 -13.74
N TYR A 220 19.27 -0.16 -12.76
CA TYR A 220 18.17 0.69 -12.31
C TYR A 220 17.75 1.68 -13.41
N VAL A 221 16.47 1.69 -13.72
CA VAL A 221 15.89 2.68 -14.65
C VAL A 221 15.81 4.08 -14.01
N LEU A 222 15.72 4.12 -12.68
CA LEU A 222 15.64 5.34 -11.88
C LEU A 222 16.49 5.15 -10.62
N PRO A 223 17.09 6.23 -10.09
CA PRO A 223 17.71 6.18 -8.77
C PRO A 223 16.71 5.70 -7.72
N GLU A 224 17.11 4.74 -6.91
CA GLU A 224 16.33 4.24 -5.77
C GLU A 224 17.14 4.39 -4.49
N ALA A 225 16.46 4.69 -3.39
CA ALA A 225 17.10 4.74 -2.09
C ALA A 225 17.71 3.37 -1.74
N GLU A 226 18.95 3.34 -1.27
CA GLU A 226 19.63 2.10 -0.85
C GLU A 226 18.88 1.43 0.30
N ARG A 227 18.30 2.23 1.20
CA ARG A 227 17.54 1.74 2.35
C ARG A 227 16.23 2.52 2.52
N LEU A 228 15.12 1.79 2.55
CA LEU A 228 13.79 2.33 2.79
C LEU A 228 13.08 1.47 3.84
N VAL A 229 13.15 1.91 5.10
CA VAL A 229 12.65 1.22 6.30
C VAL A 229 11.98 2.22 7.21
N ALA A 230 10.87 1.85 7.85
CA ALA A 230 10.19 2.67 8.84
C ALA A 230 11.08 2.89 10.06
N ASN A 231 11.16 4.13 10.51
CA ASN A 231 11.95 4.49 11.71
C ASN A 231 11.12 4.36 12.99
N ASP A 232 9.85 4.78 12.90
CA ASP A 232 8.89 4.69 14.02
C ASP A 232 7.56 4.12 13.53
N PRO A 233 7.50 2.80 13.28
CA PRO A 233 6.30 2.16 12.77
C PRO A 233 5.15 2.25 13.76
N LEU A 234 3.94 2.48 13.24
CA LEU A 234 2.69 2.54 14.02
C LEU A 234 2.47 1.25 14.83
N LEU A 235 2.72 0.11 14.21
CA LEU A 235 2.62 -1.20 14.85
C LEU A 235 3.99 -1.68 15.30
N LYS A 236 4.11 -2.05 16.56
CA LYS A 236 5.38 -2.56 17.14
C LYS A 236 5.51 -4.07 16.99
N ASP A 237 4.39 -4.76 16.78
CA ASP A 237 4.32 -6.19 16.56
C ASP A 237 3.64 -6.46 15.21
N THR A 238 4.37 -7.05 14.29
CA THR A 238 3.94 -7.30 12.90
C THR A 238 4.25 -8.72 12.48
N ILE A 239 3.47 -9.24 11.55
CA ILE A 239 3.71 -10.54 10.92
C ILE A 239 5.13 -10.52 10.33
N SER A 240 5.92 -11.55 10.65
CA SER A 240 7.30 -11.66 10.15
C SER A 240 7.31 -11.90 8.63
N ILE A 241 8.37 -11.47 7.96
CA ILE A 241 8.50 -11.71 6.51
C ILE A 241 8.53 -13.21 6.19
N GLU A 242 9.08 -14.01 7.09
CA GLU A 242 9.15 -15.48 6.97
C GLU A 242 7.74 -16.09 7.00
N GLU A 243 6.91 -15.66 7.94
CA GLU A 243 5.51 -16.10 8.05
C GLU A 243 4.70 -15.67 6.84
N GLY A 244 4.77 -14.39 6.48
CA GLY A 244 4.03 -13.85 5.35
C GLY A 244 4.45 -14.44 4.00
N VAL A 245 5.72 -14.81 3.80
CA VAL A 245 6.18 -15.55 2.59
C VAL A 245 5.54 -16.93 2.54
N ARG A 246 5.44 -17.65 3.67
CA ARG A 246 4.74 -18.94 3.72
C ARG A 246 3.27 -18.81 3.37
N ASP A 247 2.59 -17.76 3.84
CA ASP A 247 1.18 -17.51 3.52
C ASP A 247 0.97 -17.21 2.04
N VAL A 248 1.84 -16.40 1.43
CA VAL A 248 1.81 -16.13 -0.01
C VAL A 248 2.04 -17.42 -0.81
N LEU A 249 3.00 -18.24 -0.41
CA LEU A 249 3.27 -19.54 -1.05
C LEU A 249 2.09 -20.50 -0.92
N ALA A 250 1.43 -20.56 0.24
CA ALA A 250 0.25 -21.38 0.47
C ALA A 250 -0.91 -20.97 -0.45
N ALA A 251 -1.19 -19.66 -0.54
CA ALA A 251 -2.21 -19.13 -1.42
C ALA A 251 -1.94 -19.45 -2.90
N LEU A 252 -0.70 -19.24 -3.36
CA LEU A 252 -0.32 -19.55 -4.74
C LEU A 252 -0.39 -21.04 -5.08
N LYS A 253 -0.04 -21.93 -4.14
CA LYS A 253 -0.18 -23.39 -4.30
C LYS A 253 -1.65 -23.79 -4.41
N LYS A 254 -2.53 -23.22 -3.57
CA LYS A 254 -3.97 -23.46 -3.62
C LYS A 254 -4.57 -23.06 -4.97
N GLU A 255 -4.22 -21.87 -5.47
CA GLU A 255 -4.68 -21.40 -6.80
C GLU A 255 -4.23 -22.34 -7.93
N ARG A 256 -2.99 -22.82 -7.89
CA ARG A 256 -2.45 -23.72 -8.92
C ARG A 256 -3.02 -25.12 -8.87
N SER A 257 -3.46 -25.60 -7.71
CA SER A 257 -4.09 -26.91 -7.54
C SER A 257 -5.53 -26.95 -8.02
N GLY A 258 -6.14 -25.79 -8.38
CA GLY A 258 -7.54 -25.70 -8.80
C GLY A 258 -8.54 -26.03 -7.69
N SER A 259 -8.11 -26.07 -6.43
CA SER A 259 -9.00 -26.27 -5.29
C SER A 259 -9.64 -24.94 -4.87
N PRO A 260 -10.99 -24.90 -4.72
CA PRO A 260 -11.71 -23.70 -4.29
C PRO A 260 -11.31 -23.25 -2.89
#